data_81ba962feae5a570449a73d69618146d
#
_entry.id   81ba962feae5a570449a73d69618146d
#
_cell.length_a   1.000
_cell.length_b   1.000
_cell.length_c   1.000
_cell.angle_alpha   90.00
_cell.angle_beta   90.00
_cell.angle_gamma   90.00
#
_symmetry.space_group_name_H-M   'P 1'
#
loop_
_entity.id
_entity.type
_entity.pdbx_description
1 polymer ?
#
loop_
_entity_poly.entity_id
_entity_poly.type
_entity_poly.pdbx_seq_one_letter_code
_entity_poly.pdbx_strand_id
1 'polypeptide(L)'
;MTNFQKYIQRYLDLIPSENWIEEMKISGVKSLEFFDSLTPEQSEYAYAEGKWTLKELLQHLIDAERIFAYRALRFARKDRTELPGWDEETYAKHYFSSERSLQSLIDEFETVRKSSCLLFENLNEIQLSKTGVANGNEISVETIGKLIVGHNIHHLNIIEERYLSKF
;
A
#
# COMPACT_ATOMS: atom_id res chain seq x y z
N MET A 1 12.67 -9.31 -18.97
CA MET A 1 11.84 -8.63 -17.94
C MET A 1 11.18 -7.42 -18.59
N THR A 2 9.83 -7.34 -18.56
CA THR A 2 9.07 -6.22 -19.11
C THR A 2 9.27 -4.95 -18.26
N ASN A 3 8.85 -3.78 -18.77
CA ASN A 3 8.88 -2.55 -17.97
C ASN A 3 8.04 -2.66 -16.69
N PHE A 4 6.88 -3.33 -16.78
CA PHE A 4 6.05 -3.61 -15.62
C PHE A 4 6.76 -4.50 -14.59
N GLN A 5 7.40 -5.58 -15.03
CA GLN A 5 8.15 -6.46 -14.13
C GLN A 5 9.30 -5.72 -13.44
N LYS A 6 10.04 -4.85 -14.15
CA LYS A 6 11.08 -4.00 -13.55
C LYS A 6 10.49 -3.01 -12.53
N TYR A 7 9.31 -2.47 -12.83
CA TYR A 7 8.61 -1.56 -11.91
C TYR A 7 8.23 -2.27 -10.61
N ILE A 8 7.60 -3.45 -10.69
CA ILE A 8 7.21 -4.25 -9.53
C ILE A 8 8.45 -4.68 -8.73
N GLN A 9 9.51 -5.13 -9.41
CA GLN A 9 10.71 -5.65 -8.76
C GLN A 9 11.33 -4.64 -7.78
N ARG A 10 11.27 -3.34 -8.08
CA ARG A 10 11.77 -2.29 -7.17
C ARG A 10 11.09 -2.29 -5.80
N TYR A 11 9.82 -2.68 -5.74
CA TYR A 11 9.10 -2.81 -4.47
C TYR A 11 9.41 -4.15 -3.80
N LEU A 12 9.49 -5.23 -4.59
CA LEU A 12 9.79 -6.57 -4.05
C LEU A 12 11.18 -6.62 -3.43
N ASP A 13 12.15 -5.92 -4.00
CA ASP A 13 13.55 -5.85 -3.50
C ASP A 13 13.65 -5.14 -2.13
N LEU A 14 12.60 -4.42 -1.70
CA LEU A 14 12.55 -3.77 -0.39
C LEU A 14 12.12 -4.71 0.75
N ILE A 15 11.60 -5.90 0.43
CA ILE A 15 11.06 -6.83 1.43
C ILE A 15 12.24 -7.53 2.12
N PRO A 16 12.39 -7.40 3.46
CA PRO A 16 13.59 -7.86 4.15
C PRO A 16 13.72 -9.39 4.25
N SER A 17 12.63 -10.12 4.16
CA SER A 17 12.62 -11.57 4.35
C SER A 17 11.68 -12.31 3.40
N GLU A 18 11.89 -13.62 3.28
CA GLU A 18 11.03 -14.53 2.51
C GLU A 18 9.61 -14.64 3.11
N ASN A 19 9.47 -14.39 4.42
CA ASN A 19 8.19 -14.41 5.11
C ASN A 19 7.44 -13.07 4.94
N TRP A 20 7.06 -12.78 3.71
CA TRP A 20 6.42 -11.51 3.36
C TRP A 20 5.07 -11.26 4.06
N ILE A 21 4.36 -12.30 4.52
CA ILE A 21 3.13 -12.14 5.31
C ILE A 21 3.46 -11.56 6.69
N GLU A 22 4.54 -12.00 7.31
CA GLU A 22 5.01 -11.40 8.57
C GLU A 22 5.51 -9.97 8.34
N GLU A 23 6.21 -9.73 7.23
CA GLU A 23 6.63 -8.37 6.86
C GLU A 23 5.44 -7.42 6.60
N MET A 24 4.30 -7.95 6.14
CA MET A 24 3.05 -7.18 6.02
C MET A 24 2.58 -6.65 7.38
N LYS A 25 2.66 -7.48 8.43
CA LYS A 25 2.32 -7.07 9.81
C LYS A 25 3.34 -6.06 10.33
N ILE A 26 4.62 -6.38 10.22
CA ILE A 26 5.73 -5.54 10.71
C ILE A 26 5.68 -4.15 10.06
N SER A 27 5.56 -4.07 8.74
CA SER A 27 5.48 -2.78 8.04
C SER A 27 4.21 -2.00 8.40
N GLY A 28 3.11 -2.69 8.66
CA GLY A 28 1.88 -2.09 9.16
C GLY A 28 2.06 -1.46 10.54
N VAL A 29 2.67 -2.19 11.48
CA VAL A 29 2.97 -1.67 12.85
C VAL A 29 3.89 -0.44 12.77
N LYS A 30 4.96 -0.50 11.98
CA LYS A 30 5.88 0.64 11.79
C LYS A 30 5.15 1.88 11.24
N SER A 31 4.23 1.69 10.31
CA SER A 31 3.42 2.80 9.79
C SER A 31 2.51 3.38 10.86
N LEU A 32 1.82 2.54 11.63
CA LEU A 32 0.96 2.98 12.73
C LEU A 32 1.75 3.75 13.78
N GLU A 33 2.89 3.22 14.24
CA GLU A 33 3.77 3.89 15.21
C GLU A 33 4.23 5.26 14.71
N PHE A 34 4.60 5.36 13.43
CA PHE A 34 5.01 6.63 12.83
C PHE A 34 3.86 7.63 12.81
N PHE A 35 2.71 7.28 12.22
CA PHE A 35 1.60 8.22 12.06
C PHE A 35 0.97 8.60 13.41
N ASP A 36 0.93 7.70 14.38
CA ASP A 36 0.46 7.97 15.75
C ASP A 36 1.39 8.93 16.53
N SER A 37 2.67 8.98 16.15
CA SER A 37 3.63 9.90 16.76
C SER A 37 3.52 11.34 16.28
N LEU A 38 2.77 11.61 15.22
CA LEU A 38 2.65 12.93 14.61
C LEU A 38 1.68 13.85 15.36
N THR A 39 2.03 15.12 15.46
CA THR A 39 1.03 16.14 15.81
C THR A 39 0.09 16.41 14.62
N PRO A 40 -1.11 16.98 14.86
CA PRO A 40 -2.00 17.39 13.76
C PRO A 40 -1.30 18.30 12.75
N GLU A 41 -0.49 19.26 13.19
CA GLU A 41 0.25 20.19 12.33
C GLU A 41 1.30 19.46 11.47
N GLN A 42 2.03 18.51 12.06
CA GLN A 42 3.00 17.69 11.33
C GLN A 42 2.33 16.85 10.24
N SER A 43 1.13 16.37 10.47
CA SER A 43 0.38 15.56 9.51
C SER A 43 -0.01 16.32 8.24
N GLU A 44 -0.12 17.65 8.31
CA GLU A 44 -0.40 18.54 7.17
C GLU A 44 0.88 18.99 6.42
N TYR A 45 2.04 18.54 6.86
CA TYR A 45 3.30 18.94 6.23
C TYR A 45 3.54 18.19 4.91
N ALA A 46 3.92 18.95 3.87
CA ALA A 46 4.44 18.47 2.61
C ALA A 46 5.90 18.96 2.43
N TYR A 47 6.80 18.09 2.00
CA TYR A 47 8.24 18.44 1.90
C TYR A 47 8.58 19.41 0.76
N ALA A 48 7.69 19.64 -0.19
CA ALA A 48 7.81 20.62 -1.27
C ALA A 48 6.43 20.98 -1.83
N GLU A 49 6.37 22.11 -2.56
CA GLU A 49 5.15 22.52 -3.27
C GLU A 49 4.68 21.44 -4.26
N GLY A 50 3.38 21.14 -4.27
CA GLY A 50 2.76 20.12 -5.11
C GLY A 50 3.07 18.69 -4.71
N LYS A 51 3.67 18.46 -3.53
CA LYS A 51 3.83 17.13 -2.95
C LYS A 51 2.74 16.86 -1.91
N TRP A 52 2.47 15.59 -1.71
CA TRP A 52 1.45 15.17 -0.76
C TRP A 52 1.84 15.53 0.66
N THR A 53 0.85 15.89 1.46
CA THR A 53 0.97 15.93 2.91
C THR A 53 1.10 14.51 3.48
N LEU A 54 1.54 14.37 4.72
CA LEU A 54 1.59 13.06 5.39
C LEU A 54 0.19 12.42 5.51
N LYS A 55 -0.87 13.21 5.69
CA LYS A 55 -2.26 12.72 5.66
C LYS A 55 -2.66 12.19 4.28
N GLU A 56 -2.32 12.91 3.20
CA GLU A 56 -2.57 12.46 1.83
C GLU A 56 -1.79 11.19 1.50
N LEU A 57 -0.55 11.09 1.98
CA LEU A 57 0.27 9.88 1.81
C LEU A 57 -0.35 8.69 2.56
N LEU A 58 -0.86 8.89 3.79
CA LEU A 58 -1.56 7.84 4.52
C LEU A 58 -2.85 7.40 3.80
N GLN A 59 -3.63 8.35 3.26
CA GLN A 59 -4.81 8.03 2.45
C GLN A 59 -4.43 7.24 1.19
N HIS A 60 -3.34 7.61 0.52
CA HIS A 60 -2.82 6.86 -0.63
C HIS A 60 -2.47 5.42 -0.27
N LEU A 61 -1.81 5.19 0.87
CA LEU A 61 -1.51 3.83 1.34
C LEU A 61 -2.79 3.02 1.56
N ILE A 62 -3.82 3.61 2.18
CA ILE A 62 -5.12 2.98 2.42
C ILE A 62 -5.79 2.58 1.10
N ASP A 63 -5.87 3.50 0.15
CA ASP A 63 -6.56 3.27 -1.12
C ASP A 63 -5.83 2.24 -2.00
N ALA A 64 -4.51 2.36 -2.09
CA ALA A 64 -3.67 1.41 -2.82
C ALA A 64 -3.83 -0.01 -2.27
N GLU A 65 -3.80 -0.18 -0.95
CA GLU A 65 -3.94 -1.48 -0.31
C GLU A 65 -5.32 -2.09 -0.55
N ARG A 66 -6.40 -1.30 -0.50
CA ARG A 66 -7.75 -1.76 -0.88
C ARG A 66 -7.82 -2.26 -2.30
N ILE A 67 -7.25 -1.51 -3.25
CA ILE A 67 -7.24 -1.89 -4.66
C ILE A 67 -6.44 -3.18 -4.86
N PHE A 68 -5.26 -3.29 -4.26
CA PHE A 68 -4.44 -4.49 -4.34
C PHE A 68 -5.13 -5.70 -3.70
N ALA A 69 -5.68 -5.57 -2.51
CA ALA A 69 -6.39 -6.66 -1.82
C ALA A 69 -7.63 -7.12 -2.60
N TYR A 70 -8.38 -6.18 -3.20
CA TYR A 70 -9.51 -6.50 -4.07
C TYR A 70 -9.07 -7.32 -5.30
N ARG A 71 -8.00 -6.91 -5.97
CA ARG A 71 -7.44 -7.66 -7.11
C ARG A 71 -7.00 -9.06 -6.69
N ALA A 72 -6.26 -9.18 -5.59
CA ALA A 72 -5.82 -10.46 -5.05
C ALA A 72 -7.00 -11.39 -4.75
N LEU A 73 -8.07 -10.89 -4.11
CA LEU A 73 -9.28 -11.64 -3.83
C LEU A 73 -9.92 -12.18 -5.11
N ARG A 74 -10.10 -11.33 -6.13
CA ARG A 74 -10.69 -11.71 -7.42
C ARG A 74 -9.90 -12.86 -8.07
N PHE A 75 -8.60 -12.70 -8.18
CA PHE A 75 -7.73 -13.69 -8.81
C PHE A 75 -7.63 -14.99 -8.01
N ALA A 76 -7.56 -14.92 -6.67
CA ALA A 76 -7.59 -16.08 -5.79
C ALA A 76 -8.89 -16.91 -5.94
N ARG A 77 -10.00 -16.26 -6.31
CA ARG A 77 -11.30 -16.90 -6.60
C ARG A 77 -11.47 -17.31 -8.07
N LYS A 78 -10.38 -17.28 -8.87
CA LYS A 78 -10.34 -17.66 -10.30
C LYS A 78 -11.18 -16.72 -11.21
N ASP A 79 -11.43 -15.51 -10.77
CA ASP A 79 -12.05 -14.50 -11.61
C ASP A 79 -11.04 -14.05 -12.67
N ARG A 80 -11.42 -14.16 -13.93
CA ARG A 80 -10.57 -13.84 -15.09
C ARG A 80 -10.91 -12.50 -15.73
N THR A 81 -11.82 -11.73 -15.13
CA THR A 81 -12.14 -10.39 -15.60
C THR A 81 -10.89 -9.51 -15.53
N GLU A 82 -10.54 -8.90 -16.65
CA GLU A 82 -9.50 -7.88 -16.66
C GLU A 82 -9.93 -6.68 -15.80
N LEU A 83 -9.08 -6.29 -14.85
CA LEU A 83 -9.35 -5.21 -13.93
C LEU A 83 -8.67 -3.92 -14.40
N PRO A 84 -9.36 -2.77 -14.32
CA PRO A 84 -8.78 -1.51 -14.75
C PRO A 84 -7.61 -1.06 -13.88
N GLY A 85 -6.81 -0.16 -14.45
CA GLY A 85 -5.86 0.65 -13.68
C GLY A 85 -6.57 1.72 -12.86
N TRP A 86 -5.79 2.44 -12.08
CA TRP A 86 -6.19 3.64 -11.36
C TRP A 86 -5.04 4.65 -11.41
N ASP A 87 -5.37 5.91 -11.27
CA ASP A 87 -4.41 7.02 -11.30
C ASP A 87 -4.34 7.66 -9.93
N GLU A 88 -3.20 7.49 -9.26
CA GLU A 88 -2.98 7.95 -7.89
C GLU A 88 -3.01 9.47 -7.75
N GLU A 89 -2.53 10.21 -8.76
CA GLU A 89 -2.56 11.67 -8.73
C GLU A 89 -3.98 12.22 -8.89
N THR A 90 -4.80 11.55 -9.68
CA THR A 90 -6.24 11.88 -9.79
C THR A 90 -6.96 11.59 -8.48
N TYR A 91 -6.65 10.47 -7.81
CA TYR A 91 -7.22 10.13 -6.51
C TYR A 91 -6.82 11.16 -5.45
N ALA A 92 -5.53 11.53 -5.41
CA ALA A 92 -5.03 12.51 -4.44
C ALA A 92 -5.77 13.85 -4.49
N LYS A 93 -6.18 14.30 -5.68
CA LYS A 93 -6.99 15.52 -5.85
C LYS A 93 -8.39 15.42 -5.23
N HIS A 94 -8.85 14.22 -4.90
CA HIS A 94 -10.18 13.92 -4.37
C HIS A 94 -10.14 13.25 -3.00
N TYR A 95 -9.00 13.29 -2.30
CA TYR A 95 -8.86 12.60 -1.01
C TYR A 95 -9.68 13.24 0.12
N PHE A 96 -9.92 14.55 0.06
CA PHE A 96 -10.57 15.27 1.17
C PHE A 96 -9.94 14.99 2.54
N SER A 97 -8.67 14.62 2.55
CA SER A 97 -7.93 14.26 3.78
C SER A 97 -7.84 15.42 4.77
N SER A 98 -7.87 16.67 4.27
CA SER A 98 -7.91 17.88 5.11
C SER A 98 -9.16 17.96 5.98
N GLU A 99 -10.27 17.34 5.58
CA GLU A 99 -11.53 17.32 6.33
C GLU A 99 -11.58 16.20 7.37
N ARG A 100 -10.60 15.28 7.34
CA ARG A 100 -10.51 14.15 8.26
C ARG A 100 -9.47 14.39 9.35
N SER A 101 -9.72 13.87 10.55
CA SER A 101 -8.68 13.81 11.58
C SER A 101 -7.60 12.77 11.20
N LEU A 102 -6.36 13.01 11.65
CA LEU A 102 -5.29 12.03 11.50
C LEU A 102 -5.67 10.70 12.14
N GLN A 103 -6.29 10.72 13.34
CA GLN A 103 -6.74 9.51 14.02
C GLN A 103 -7.72 8.69 13.18
N SER A 104 -8.66 9.34 12.49
CA SER A 104 -9.60 8.64 11.60
C SER A 104 -8.90 7.91 10.45
N LEU A 105 -7.80 8.46 9.94
CA LEU A 105 -6.99 7.82 8.90
C LEU A 105 -6.15 6.66 9.47
N ILE A 106 -5.61 6.81 10.67
CA ILE A 106 -4.86 5.76 11.38
C ILE A 106 -5.78 4.55 11.64
N ASP A 107 -6.97 4.78 12.19
CA ASP A 107 -7.96 3.72 12.48
C ASP A 107 -8.37 2.97 11.20
N GLU A 108 -8.53 3.71 10.10
CA GLU A 108 -8.86 3.12 8.79
C GLU A 108 -7.69 2.29 8.23
N PHE A 109 -6.46 2.80 8.29
CA PHE A 109 -5.28 2.08 7.85
C PHE A 109 -5.09 0.77 8.64
N GLU A 110 -5.22 0.82 9.98
CA GLU A 110 -5.15 -0.37 10.83
C GLU A 110 -6.18 -1.43 10.42
N THR A 111 -7.43 -0.99 10.21
CA THR A 111 -8.53 -1.87 9.80
C THR A 111 -8.26 -2.52 8.44
N VAL A 112 -7.82 -1.74 7.46
CA VAL A 112 -7.50 -2.24 6.11
C VAL A 112 -6.33 -3.20 6.16
N ARG A 113 -5.24 -2.86 6.86
CA ARG A 113 -4.08 -3.74 7.03
C ARG A 113 -4.45 -5.06 7.70
N LYS A 114 -5.24 -5.02 8.76
CA LYS A 114 -5.73 -6.22 9.44
C LYS A 114 -6.56 -7.10 8.50
N SER A 115 -7.44 -6.48 7.69
CA SER A 115 -8.22 -7.20 6.67
C SER A 115 -7.32 -7.85 5.62
N SER A 116 -6.29 -7.15 5.14
CA SER A 116 -5.32 -7.69 4.17
C SER A 116 -4.53 -8.86 4.76
N CYS A 117 -4.03 -8.74 5.98
CA CYS A 117 -3.34 -9.84 6.66
C CYS A 117 -4.22 -11.09 6.74
N LEU A 118 -5.47 -10.93 7.19
CA LEU A 118 -6.43 -12.05 7.27
C LEU A 118 -6.73 -12.67 5.90
N LEU A 119 -6.80 -11.86 4.84
CA LEU A 119 -6.98 -12.38 3.49
C LEU A 119 -5.81 -13.29 3.10
N PHE A 120 -4.58 -12.80 3.16
CA PHE A 120 -3.41 -13.53 2.66
C PHE A 120 -3.01 -14.72 3.55
N GLU A 121 -3.17 -14.63 4.86
CA GLU A 121 -2.94 -15.75 5.79
C GLU A 121 -3.83 -16.95 5.53
N ASN A 122 -5.02 -16.75 4.97
CA ASN A 122 -5.99 -17.79 4.69
C ASN A 122 -6.00 -18.28 3.23
N LEU A 123 -5.03 -17.85 2.42
CA LEU A 123 -4.82 -18.36 1.07
C LEU A 123 -3.77 -19.47 1.08
N ASN A 124 -4.09 -20.59 0.42
CA ASN A 124 -3.13 -21.68 0.21
C ASN A 124 -2.22 -21.40 -1.01
N GLU A 125 -1.17 -22.19 -1.18
CA GLU A 125 -0.20 -22.04 -2.28
C GLU A 125 -0.86 -22.05 -3.67
N ILE A 126 -1.90 -22.87 -3.87
CA ILE A 126 -2.62 -22.94 -5.15
C ILE A 126 -3.34 -21.60 -5.41
N GLN A 127 -3.89 -20.97 -4.39
CA GLN A 127 -4.56 -19.68 -4.51
C GLN A 127 -3.55 -18.54 -4.70
N LEU A 128 -2.44 -18.57 -3.98
CA LEU A 128 -1.34 -17.59 -4.10
C LEU A 128 -0.72 -17.63 -5.49
N SER A 129 -0.60 -18.78 -6.13
CA SER A 129 -0.05 -18.93 -7.49
C SER A 129 -1.01 -18.50 -8.60
N LYS A 130 -2.29 -18.21 -8.31
CA LYS A 130 -3.24 -17.76 -9.34
C LYS A 130 -2.82 -16.40 -9.89
N THR A 131 -3.07 -16.22 -11.19
CA THR A 131 -2.81 -14.96 -11.89
C THR A 131 -4.10 -14.34 -12.43
N GLY A 132 -4.05 -13.06 -12.70
CA GLY A 132 -5.06 -12.32 -13.41
C GLY A 132 -4.45 -11.08 -14.06
N VAL A 133 -5.24 -10.38 -14.87
CA VAL A 133 -4.80 -9.18 -15.57
C VAL A 133 -5.33 -7.94 -14.85
N ALA A 134 -4.44 -7.04 -14.48
CA ALA A 134 -4.78 -5.74 -13.92
C ALA A 134 -3.94 -4.65 -14.60
N ASN A 135 -4.60 -3.60 -15.04
CA ASN A 135 -3.98 -2.51 -15.80
C ASN A 135 -3.14 -3.03 -17.00
N GLY A 136 -3.71 -3.98 -17.75
CA GLY A 136 -3.07 -4.58 -18.94
C GLY A 136 -1.88 -5.50 -18.64
N ASN A 137 -1.60 -5.84 -17.37
CA ASN A 137 -0.45 -6.66 -16.99
C ASN A 137 -0.90 -7.88 -16.20
N GLU A 138 -0.32 -9.03 -16.51
CA GLU A 138 -0.52 -10.24 -15.72
C GLU A 138 0.28 -10.19 -14.42
N ILE A 139 -0.38 -10.54 -13.30
CA ILE A 139 0.23 -10.54 -11.97
C ILE A 139 -0.37 -11.65 -11.12
N SER A 140 0.45 -12.32 -10.30
CA SER A 140 -0.02 -13.34 -9.37
C SER A 140 -0.57 -12.74 -8.07
N VAL A 141 -1.43 -13.50 -7.39
CA VAL A 141 -1.95 -13.14 -6.06
C VAL A 141 -0.81 -12.93 -5.06
N GLU A 142 0.19 -13.82 -5.06
CA GLU A 142 1.38 -13.68 -4.21
C GLU A 142 2.13 -12.38 -4.49
N THR A 143 2.37 -12.07 -5.77
CA THR A 143 3.06 -10.83 -6.14
C THR A 143 2.28 -9.59 -5.70
N ILE A 144 0.94 -9.63 -5.76
CA ILE A 144 0.10 -8.53 -5.25
C ILE A 144 0.28 -8.38 -3.73
N GLY A 145 0.30 -9.48 -2.97
CA GLY A 145 0.54 -9.43 -1.54
C GLY A 145 1.91 -8.85 -1.20
N LYS A 146 2.95 -9.32 -1.89
CA LYS A 146 4.31 -8.76 -1.77
C LYS A 146 4.36 -7.28 -2.16
N LEU A 147 3.59 -6.87 -3.17
CA LEU A 147 3.52 -5.47 -3.59
C LEU A 147 2.93 -4.57 -2.50
N ILE A 148 1.91 -5.01 -1.75
CA ILE A 148 1.39 -4.28 -0.59
C ILE A 148 2.50 -4.00 0.42
N VAL A 149 3.32 -5.00 0.73
CA VAL A 149 4.44 -4.88 1.67
C VAL A 149 5.51 -3.90 1.15
N GLY A 150 6.00 -4.16 -0.06
CA GLY A 150 7.06 -3.34 -0.65
C GLY A 150 6.65 -1.90 -0.90
N HIS A 151 5.41 -1.66 -1.30
CA HIS A 151 4.84 -0.32 -1.48
C HIS A 151 4.77 0.45 -0.16
N ASN A 152 4.34 -0.22 0.93
CA ASN A 152 4.33 0.40 2.25
C ASN A 152 5.76 0.75 2.72
N ILE A 153 6.72 -0.18 2.58
CA ILE A 153 8.12 0.07 2.94
C ILE A 153 8.70 1.21 2.10
N HIS A 154 8.41 1.25 0.80
CA HIS A 154 8.82 2.35 -0.07
C HIS A 154 8.39 3.72 0.47
N HIS A 155 7.13 3.84 0.88
CA HIS A 155 6.63 5.11 1.41
C HIS A 155 7.19 5.44 2.80
N LEU A 156 7.46 4.44 3.66
CA LEU A 156 8.20 4.68 4.90
C LEU A 156 9.60 5.22 4.63
N ASN A 157 10.32 4.68 3.65
CA ASN A 157 11.64 5.18 3.25
C ASN A 157 11.55 6.63 2.73
N ILE A 158 10.54 6.96 1.91
CA ILE A 158 10.31 8.33 1.45
C ILE A 158 10.04 9.28 2.63
N ILE A 159 9.26 8.84 3.61
CA ILE A 159 9.01 9.62 4.82
C ILE A 159 10.33 9.91 5.55
N GLU A 160 11.13 8.88 5.78
CA GLU A 160 12.42 9.01 6.46
C GLU A 160 13.36 9.96 5.70
N GLU A 161 13.49 9.80 4.40
CA GLU A 161 14.42 10.58 3.56
C GLU A 161 13.99 12.05 3.38
N ARG A 162 12.68 12.34 3.30
CA ARG A 162 12.20 13.64 2.82
C ARG A 162 11.35 14.42 3.82
N TYR A 163 10.67 13.76 4.74
CA TYR A 163 9.80 14.43 5.69
C TYR A 163 10.47 14.61 7.06
N LEU A 164 11.14 13.56 7.59
CA LEU A 164 11.70 13.61 8.94
C LEU A 164 12.86 14.60 9.12
N SER A 165 13.53 15.02 8.06
CA SER A 165 14.59 16.02 8.12
C SER A 165 14.08 17.43 8.56
N LYS A 166 12.78 17.60 8.75
CA LYS A 166 12.12 18.86 9.12
C LYS A 166 11.47 18.84 10.51
N PHE A 167 11.51 17.70 11.21
CA PHE A 167 10.89 17.56 12.55
C PHE A 167 11.92 17.48 13.66
#